data_dae0b36c5aac4ebdf6d8774619136976
#
_entry.id   dae0b36c5aac4ebdf6d8774619136976
#
_cell.length_a   1.000
_cell.length_b   1.000
_cell.length_c   1.000
_cell.angle_alpha   90.00
_cell.angle_beta   90.00
_cell.angle_gamma   90.00
#
_symmetry.space_group_name_H-M   'P 1'
#
loop_
_entity.id
_entity.type
_entity.pdbx_description
1 polymer ?
#
loop_
_entity_poly.entity_id
_entity_poly.type
_entity_poly.pdbx_seq_one_letter_code
_entity_poly.pdbx_strand_id
1 'polypeptide(L)'
;DPVIMEMCDKLGIVTSVEIPVVNAVTETEEFLHNSVEMAKEMVRQDFNRPSVMIWGYMNEIFLRRPYTEGKQLEDYYRFTEKVARALEATIREEDPSRYTMMAYHNMPQYYEDAHLTEIPMIQGWNLYQGWYEPDINEFQRLLDRAHKAYKGKVLMVTEYGPGVDPRVHSYQPERFDFSQEYGLVYHKHYLNEMMKRPFIAGSSLWNLNDFYSESRVDAVPHVNNKGVVGLNREKKDVYWFYKTALSRRPILVIGNREWKSRGGVVNTAQKECIQSVPVFSNAEEVELFVNNKSLGKKKIEDNYALFDVPFVGGENLLEAVAVTGDNKLRD
;
A
#
# COMPACT_ATOMS: atom_id res chain seq x y z
N ASP A 1 -11.74 -0.46 -16.47
CA ASP A 1 -11.46 0.22 -17.74
C ASP A 1 -10.71 -0.75 -18.66
N PRO A 2 -11.22 -1.05 -19.89
CA PRO A 2 -10.58 -2.01 -20.81
C PRO A 2 -9.13 -1.68 -21.18
N VAL A 3 -8.79 -0.39 -21.26
CA VAL A 3 -7.43 0.06 -21.59
C VAL A 3 -6.43 -0.31 -20.49
N ILE A 4 -6.82 -0.22 -19.22
CA ILE A 4 -5.97 -0.63 -18.09
C ILE A 4 -5.72 -2.14 -18.17
N MET A 5 -6.74 -2.93 -18.39
CA MET A 5 -6.63 -4.40 -18.50
C MET A 5 -5.73 -4.79 -19.69
N GLU A 6 -5.90 -4.14 -20.85
CA GLU A 6 -5.04 -4.35 -22.01
C GLU A 6 -3.57 -4.02 -21.71
N MET A 7 -3.31 -2.94 -20.97
CA MET A 7 -1.95 -2.59 -20.57
C MET A 7 -1.37 -3.60 -19.58
N CYS A 8 -2.16 -4.10 -18.63
CA CYS A 8 -1.73 -5.16 -17.72
C CYS A 8 -1.37 -6.44 -18.49
N ASP A 9 -2.21 -6.85 -19.45
CA ASP A 9 -1.93 -8.00 -20.31
C ASP A 9 -0.60 -7.83 -21.07
N LYS A 10 -0.37 -6.66 -21.69
CA LYS A 10 0.86 -6.35 -22.46
C LYS A 10 2.11 -6.29 -21.60
N LEU A 11 1.98 -5.81 -20.37
CA LEU A 11 3.11 -5.61 -19.45
C LEU A 11 3.36 -6.81 -18.54
N GLY A 12 2.50 -7.83 -18.57
CA GLY A 12 2.60 -8.99 -17.69
C GLY A 12 2.33 -8.65 -16.22
N ILE A 13 1.43 -7.69 -15.96
CA ILE A 13 1.04 -7.29 -14.60
C ILE A 13 -0.11 -8.17 -14.15
N VAL A 14 0.09 -8.93 -13.07
CA VAL A 14 -0.97 -9.72 -12.45
C VAL A 14 -2.02 -8.81 -11.82
N THR A 15 -3.29 -9.09 -12.09
CA THR A 15 -4.41 -8.28 -11.59
C THR A 15 -5.40 -9.11 -10.78
N SER A 16 -6.01 -8.44 -9.79
CA SER A 16 -7.25 -8.83 -9.16
C SER A 16 -8.35 -7.88 -9.64
N VAL A 17 -9.46 -8.43 -10.08
CA VAL A 17 -10.67 -7.67 -10.47
C VAL A 17 -11.77 -7.99 -9.50
N GLU A 18 -12.52 -6.98 -9.07
CA GLU A 18 -13.56 -7.18 -8.06
C GLU A 18 -14.85 -6.42 -8.35
N ILE A 19 -15.97 -6.96 -7.86
CA ILE A 19 -17.27 -6.29 -7.85
C ILE A 19 -17.38 -5.36 -6.64
N PRO A 20 -18.16 -4.25 -6.72
CA PRO A 20 -18.21 -3.22 -5.67
C PRO A 20 -19.13 -3.58 -4.49
N VAL A 21 -19.00 -4.76 -3.90
CA VAL A 21 -19.64 -5.12 -2.63
C VAL A 21 -18.71 -4.68 -1.49
N VAL A 22 -18.95 -3.47 -0.98
CA VAL A 22 -18.01 -2.79 -0.06
C VAL A 22 -18.70 -2.25 1.18
N ASN A 23 -17.99 -2.21 2.30
CA ASN A 23 -18.35 -1.61 3.59
C ASN A 23 -19.52 -2.24 4.33
N ALA A 24 -20.59 -2.63 3.67
CA ALA A 24 -21.77 -3.29 4.23
C ALA A 24 -22.54 -4.05 3.16
N VAL A 25 -23.35 -5.00 3.57
CA VAL A 25 -24.31 -5.75 2.73
C VAL A 25 -25.72 -5.21 3.00
N THR A 26 -26.51 -5.00 1.94
CA THR A 26 -27.92 -4.66 2.09
C THR A 26 -28.74 -5.94 2.16
N GLU A 27 -29.55 -6.10 3.21
CA GLU A 27 -30.29 -7.35 3.52
C GLU A 27 -31.56 -7.49 2.64
N THR A 28 -31.39 -7.55 1.32
CA THR A 28 -32.49 -7.76 0.37
C THR A 28 -32.14 -8.81 -0.68
N GLU A 29 -33.13 -9.56 -1.15
CA GLU A 29 -32.96 -10.53 -2.25
C GLU A 29 -32.58 -9.83 -3.55
N GLU A 30 -32.99 -8.59 -3.75
CA GLU A 30 -32.60 -7.76 -4.89
C GLU A 30 -31.11 -7.45 -4.88
N PHE A 31 -30.56 -7.10 -3.70
CA PHE A 31 -29.10 -6.90 -3.54
C PHE A 31 -28.32 -8.17 -3.85
N LEU A 32 -28.78 -9.32 -3.34
CA LEU A 32 -28.16 -10.61 -3.63
C LEU A 32 -28.18 -10.91 -5.13
N HIS A 33 -29.37 -10.78 -5.76
CA HIS A 33 -29.50 -11.04 -7.19
C HIS A 33 -28.60 -10.13 -8.03
N ASN A 34 -28.62 -8.83 -7.76
CA ASN A 34 -27.80 -7.86 -8.47
C ASN A 34 -26.29 -8.13 -8.30
N SER A 35 -25.86 -8.48 -7.10
CA SER A 35 -24.46 -8.82 -6.83
C SER A 35 -24.01 -10.07 -7.60
N VAL A 36 -24.86 -11.09 -7.69
CA VAL A 36 -24.60 -12.30 -8.47
C VAL A 36 -24.50 -12.00 -9.96
N GLU A 37 -25.42 -11.18 -10.51
CA GLU A 37 -25.32 -10.80 -11.93
C GLU A 37 -24.07 -9.98 -12.22
N MET A 38 -23.68 -9.05 -11.34
CA MET A 38 -22.43 -8.30 -11.48
C MET A 38 -21.20 -9.22 -11.45
N ALA A 39 -21.20 -10.26 -10.62
CA ALA A 39 -20.13 -11.24 -10.58
C ALA A 39 -20.00 -12.03 -11.89
N LYS A 40 -21.13 -12.47 -12.47
CA LYS A 40 -21.15 -13.11 -13.80
C LYS A 40 -20.63 -12.18 -14.89
N GLU A 41 -21.11 -10.93 -14.91
CA GLU A 41 -20.68 -9.93 -15.88
C GLU A 41 -19.17 -9.68 -15.78
N MET A 42 -18.63 -9.50 -14.57
CA MET A 42 -17.21 -9.32 -14.32
C MET A 42 -16.37 -10.48 -14.89
N VAL A 43 -16.74 -11.71 -14.56
CA VAL A 43 -15.99 -12.89 -15.02
C VAL A 43 -16.08 -13.00 -16.55
N ARG A 44 -17.27 -12.90 -17.15
CA ARG A 44 -17.47 -13.03 -18.59
C ARG A 44 -16.77 -11.94 -19.39
N GLN A 45 -16.74 -10.70 -18.86
CA GLN A 45 -16.05 -9.58 -19.50
C GLN A 45 -14.55 -9.78 -19.56
N ASP A 46 -13.94 -10.25 -18.48
CA ASP A 46 -12.50 -10.31 -18.32
C ASP A 46 -11.91 -11.75 -18.36
N PHE A 47 -12.73 -12.76 -18.70
CA PHE A 47 -12.32 -14.17 -18.74
C PHE A 47 -11.10 -14.40 -19.64
N ASN A 48 -11.03 -13.76 -20.79
CA ASN A 48 -9.93 -13.92 -21.75
C ASN A 48 -8.71 -13.03 -21.47
N ARG A 49 -8.65 -12.37 -20.30
CA ARG A 49 -7.52 -11.53 -19.90
C ARG A 49 -6.45 -12.37 -19.20
N PRO A 50 -5.26 -12.54 -19.79
CA PRO A 50 -4.20 -13.33 -19.19
C PRO A 50 -3.62 -12.69 -17.92
N SER A 51 -3.78 -11.38 -17.73
CA SER A 51 -3.36 -10.68 -16.52
C SER A 51 -4.23 -10.98 -15.29
N VAL A 52 -5.51 -11.36 -15.49
CA VAL A 52 -6.42 -11.63 -14.37
C VAL A 52 -6.08 -12.96 -13.72
N MET A 53 -5.76 -12.95 -12.45
CA MET A 53 -5.44 -14.14 -11.65
C MET A 53 -6.42 -14.35 -10.49
N ILE A 54 -7.09 -13.29 -10.06
CA ILE A 54 -7.91 -13.28 -8.86
C ILE A 54 -9.23 -12.55 -9.14
N TRP A 55 -10.35 -13.18 -8.73
CA TRP A 55 -11.68 -12.59 -8.69
C TRP A 55 -12.01 -12.18 -7.27
N GLY A 56 -12.09 -10.87 -7.01
CA GLY A 56 -12.52 -10.31 -5.75
C GLY A 56 -14.02 -10.07 -5.72
N TYR A 57 -14.66 -10.24 -4.57
CA TYR A 57 -16.10 -10.08 -4.50
C TYR A 57 -16.66 -9.41 -3.24
N MET A 58 -15.86 -9.17 -2.22
CA MET A 58 -16.24 -8.41 -1.02
C MET A 58 -15.04 -7.69 -0.44
N ASN A 59 -15.20 -6.41 -0.14
CA ASN A 59 -14.19 -5.59 0.52
C ASN A 59 -14.73 -4.94 1.79
N GLU A 60 -14.11 -5.22 2.95
CA GLU A 60 -14.39 -4.56 4.23
C GLU A 60 -15.87 -4.51 4.64
N ILE A 61 -16.64 -5.55 4.31
CA ILE A 61 -18.11 -5.55 4.40
C ILE A 61 -18.70 -5.39 5.80
N PHE A 62 -17.87 -5.39 6.83
CA PHE A 62 -18.28 -5.09 8.21
C PHE A 62 -17.76 -3.76 8.72
N LEU A 63 -17.12 -2.94 7.88
CA LEU A 63 -16.62 -1.61 8.27
C LEU A 63 -17.76 -0.66 8.69
N ARG A 64 -18.92 -0.79 8.03
CA ARG A 64 -20.12 0.00 8.29
C ARG A 64 -21.34 -0.88 8.58
N ARG A 65 -21.15 -1.97 9.31
CA ARG A 65 -22.25 -2.88 9.66
C ARG A 65 -23.37 -2.12 10.38
N PRO A 66 -24.65 -2.40 10.04
CA PRO A 66 -25.79 -1.64 10.56
C PRO A 66 -26.15 -1.98 12.01
N TYR A 67 -25.72 -3.16 12.51
CA TYR A 67 -26.03 -3.66 13.83
C TYR A 67 -24.75 -4.00 14.61
N THR A 68 -24.80 -3.82 15.93
CA THR A 68 -23.65 -4.08 16.82
C THR A 68 -23.81 -5.32 17.69
N GLU A 69 -25.06 -5.76 17.97
CA GLU A 69 -25.36 -6.87 18.86
C GLU A 69 -26.77 -7.43 18.64
N GLY A 70 -27.06 -8.56 19.28
CA GLY A 70 -28.39 -9.17 19.34
C GLY A 70 -28.81 -9.88 18.05
N LYS A 71 -30.09 -10.26 18.00
CA LYS A 71 -30.66 -11.07 16.93
C LYS A 71 -30.50 -10.40 15.53
N GLN A 72 -30.59 -9.10 15.45
CA GLN A 72 -30.43 -8.37 14.19
C GLN A 72 -29.00 -8.55 13.62
N LEU A 73 -27.98 -8.53 14.47
CA LEU A 73 -26.61 -8.80 14.04
C LEU A 73 -26.44 -10.26 13.56
N GLU A 74 -27.03 -11.21 14.28
CA GLU A 74 -27.00 -12.62 13.89
C GLU A 74 -27.70 -12.85 12.53
N ASP A 75 -28.86 -12.22 12.33
CA ASP A 75 -29.60 -12.27 11.06
C ASP A 75 -28.78 -11.63 9.92
N TYR A 76 -28.14 -10.50 10.19
CA TYR A 76 -27.25 -9.81 9.26
C TYR A 76 -26.04 -10.68 8.86
N TYR A 77 -25.39 -11.34 9.81
CA TYR A 77 -24.30 -12.27 9.53
C TYR A 77 -24.74 -13.45 8.67
N ARG A 78 -25.89 -14.03 8.96
CA ARG A 78 -26.45 -15.14 8.14
C ARG A 78 -26.77 -14.70 6.72
N PHE A 79 -27.33 -13.50 6.56
CA PHE A 79 -27.60 -12.98 5.21
C PHE A 79 -26.30 -12.66 4.46
N THR A 80 -25.31 -12.09 5.13
CA THR A 80 -24.01 -11.82 4.54
C THR A 80 -23.29 -13.10 4.12
N GLU A 81 -23.35 -14.16 4.94
CA GLU A 81 -22.85 -15.48 4.57
C GLU A 81 -23.56 -16.05 3.33
N LYS A 82 -24.89 -15.92 3.26
CA LYS A 82 -25.69 -16.31 2.08
C LYS A 82 -25.18 -15.61 0.82
N VAL A 83 -24.99 -14.30 0.87
CA VAL A 83 -24.45 -13.52 -0.26
C VAL A 83 -23.06 -13.98 -0.64
N ALA A 84 -22.16 -14.12 0.33
CA ALA A 84 -20.78 -14.57 0.09
C ALA A 84 -20.71 -15.94 -0.57
N ARG A 85 -21.49 -16.92 -0.09
CA ARG A 85 -21.55 -18.24 -0.69
C ARG A 85 -22.13 -18.26 -2.09
N ALA A 86 -23.15 -17.44 -2.35
CA ALA A 86 -23.71 -17.30 -3.69
C ALA A 86 -22.70 -16.70 -4.68
N LEU A 87 -21.96 -15.67 -4.28
CA LEU A 87 -20.91 -15.05 -5.09
C LEU A 87 -19.76 -16.02 -5.37
N GLU A 88 -19.26 -16.71 -4.33
CA GLU A 88 -18.21 -17.72 -4.47
C GLU A 88 -18.63 -18.83 -5.45
N ALA A 89 -19.84 -19.38 -5.28
CA ALA A 89 -20.37 -20.43 -6.16
C ALA A 89 -20.50 -19.94 -7.61
N THR A 90 -21.05 -18.74 -7.80
CA THR A 90 -21.23 -18.14 -9.13
C THR A 90 -19.88 -17.93 -9.83
N ILE A 91 -18.91 -17.35 -9.15
CA ILE A 91 -17.59 -17.08 -9.73
C ILE A 91 -16.89 -18.38 -10.11
N ARG A 92 -16.95 -19.40 -9.26
CA ARG A 92 -16.35 -20.73 -9.54
C ARG A 92 -17.06 -21.50 -10.64
N GLU A 93 -18.36 -21.28 -10.83
CA GLU A 93 -19.11 -21.86 -11.94
C GLU A 93 -18.72 -21.19 -13.27
N GLU A 94 -18.57 -19.86 -13.29
CA GLU A 94 -18.17 -19.11 -14.49
C GLU A 94 -16.69 -19.32 -14.82
N ASP A 95 -15.80 -19.40 -13.79
CA ASP A 95 -14.36 -19.63 -13.96
C ASP A 95 -13.78 -20.51 -12.85
N PRO A 96 -13.70 -21.83 -13.05
CA PRO A 96 -13.09 -22.73 -12.09
C PRO A 96 -11.55 -22.68 -12.05
N SER A 97 -10.90 -21.91 -12.93
CA SER A 97 -9.45 -21.94 -13.11
C SER A 97 -8.71 -20.87 -12.31
N ARG A 98 -9.36 -19.80 -11.94
CA ARG A 98 -8.76 -18.69 -11.20
C ARG A 98 -9.13 -18.67 -9.73
N TYR A 99 -8.39 -17.90 -8.95
CA TYR A 99 -8.60 -17.81 -7.50
C TYR A 99 -9.69 -16.80 -7.15
N THR A 100 -10.40 -17.09 -6.06
CA THR A 100 -11.37 -16.17 -5.45
C THR A 100 -10.77 -15.52 -4.22
N MET A 101 -11.16 -14.25 -3.94
CA MET A 101 -10.64 -13.49 -2.80
C MET A 101 -11.72 -12.61 -2.15
N MET A 102 -11.68 -12.51 -0.84
CA MET A 102 -12.35 -11.46 -0.06
C MET A 102 -11.29 -10.64 0.69
N ALA A 103 -11.48 -9.33 0.77
CA ALA A 103 -10.62 -8.43 1.53
C ALA A 103 -11.28 -8.07 2.87
N TYR A 104 -10.60 -8.38 3.96
CA TYR A 104 -11.04 -8.19 5.34
C TYR A 104 -10.38 -6.96 5.95
N HIS A 105 -11.14 -6.14 6.69
CA HIS A 105 -10.52 -5.12 7.54
C HIS A 105 -10.01 -5.72 8.86
N ASN A 106 -9.29 -4.93 9.66
CA ASN A 106 -8.59 -5.32 10.87
C ASN A 106 -9.50 -5.75 12.05
N MET A 107 -10.55 -6.53 11.77
CA MET A 107 -11.46 -7.08 12.79
C MET A 107 -11.82 -8.54 12.45
N PRO A 108 -10.88 -9.48 12.58
CA PRO A 108 -11.07 -10.87 12.15
C PRO A 108 -12.30 -11.54 12.76
N GLN A 109 -12.60 -11.22 14.03
CA GLN A 109 -13.73 -11.82 14.76
C GLN A 109 -15.06 -11.64 14.02
N TYR A 110 -15.30 -10.50 13.35
CA TYR A 110 -16.56 -10.29 12.63
C TYR A 110 -16.73 -11.25 11.47
N TYR A 111 -15.64 -11.57 10.79
CA TYR A 111 -15.63 -12.52 9.67
C TYR A 111 -15.71 -13.96 10.13
N GLU A 112 -15.14 -14.28 11.29
CA GLU A 112 -15.28 -15.58 11.95
C GLU A 112 -16.72 -15.83 12.41
N ASP A 113 -17.31 -14.87 13.11
CA ASP A 113 -18.69 -14.94 13.61
C ASP A 113 -19.70 -15.09 12.45
N ALA A 114 -19.41 -14.48 11.31
CA ALA A 114 -20.22 -14.59 10.09
C ALA A 114 -19.84 -15.78 9.19
N HIS A 115 -18.94 -16.68 9.61
CA HIS A 115 -18.47 -17.86 8.86
C HIS A 115 -17.90 -17.55 7.47
N LEU A 116 -17.27 -16.38 7.28
CA LEU A 116 -16.75 -15.94 5.98
C LEU A 116 -15.30 -16.38 5.72
N THR A 117 -14.53 -16.66 6.77
CA THR A 117 -13.09 -16.92 6.66
C THR A 117 -12.77 -18.20 5.87
N GLU A 118 -13.72 -19.14 5.79
CA GLU A 118 -13.55 -20.40 5.07
C GLU A 118 -14.03 -20.37 3.61
N ILE A 119 -14.76 -19.31 3.19
CA ILE A 119 -15.42 -19.28 1.88
C ILE A 119 -14.42 -19.02 0.74
N PRO A 120 -13.63 -17.92 0.73
CA PRO A 120 -12.73 -17.62 -0.38
C PRO A 120 -11.51 -18.54 -0.40
N MET A 121 -10.88 -18.66 -1.57
CA MET A 121 -9.61 -19.37 -1.71
C MET A 121 -8.46 -18.55 -1.10
N ILE A 122 -8.50 -17.24 -1.24
CA ILE A 122 -7.51 -16.30 -0.71
C ILE A 122 -8.17 -15.40 0.30
N GLN A 123 -7.54 -15.25 1.46
CA GLN A 123 -7.88 -14.23 2.44
C GLN A 123 -7.02 -12.98 2.21
N GLY A 124 -7.63 -11.91 1.74
CA GLY A 124 -7.02 -10.58 1.67
C GLY A 124 -7.21 -9.84 2.97
N TRP A 125 -6.19 -9.10 3.42
CA TRP A 125 -6.23 -8.33 4.65
C TRP A 125 -5.86 -6.88 4.36
N ASN A 126 -6.76 -5.95 4.68
CA ASN A 126 -6.53 -4.51 4.65
C ASN A 126 -6.02 -4.08 6.02
N LEU A 127 -4.74 -3.73 6.11
CA LEU A 127 -4.04 -3.57 7.38
C LEU A 127 -3.36 -2.21 7.46
N TYR A 128 -3.67 -1.45 8.53
CA TYR A 128 -3.21 -0.08 8.70
C TYR A 128 -2.60 0.18 10.09
N GLN A 129 -1.97 -0.83 10.71
CA GLN A 129 -1.24 -0.68 11.97
C GLN A 129 -0.10 0.32 11.81
N GLY A 130 0.05 1.23 12.77
CA GLY A 130 0.95 2.38 12.64
C GLY A 130 0.32 3.57 11.90
N TRP A 131 -0.92 3.43 11.36
CA TRP A 131 -1.68 4.54 10.83
C TRP A 131 -3.01 4.68 11.56
N TYR A 132 -4.05 3.90 11.23
CA TYR A 132 -5.30 3.93 12.00
C TYR A 132 -5.15 3.31 13.37
N GLU A 133 -4.40 2.23 13.49
CA GLU A 133 -4.01 1.61 14.75
C GLU A 133 -2.64 2.12 15.21
N PRO A 134 -2.44 2.40 16.53
CA PRO A 134 -1.24 3.10 16.99
C PRO A 134 0.05 2.29 16.91
N ASP A 135 0.02 0.98 17.17
CA ASP A 135 1.22 0.13 17.21
C ASP A 135 1.50 -0.49 15.84
N ILE A 136 2.54 0.00 15.17
CA ILE A 136 2.98 -0.55 13.88
C ILE A 136 3.42 -2.01 13.98
N ASN A 137 3.92 -2.44 15.14
CA ASN A 137 4.35 -3.83 15.35
C ASN A 137 3.18 -4.82 15.50
N GLU A 138 1.96 -4.33 15.63
CA GLU A 138 0.78 -5.21 15.60
C GLU A 138 0.54 -5.79 14.19
N PHE A 139 1.07 -5.16 13.15
CA PHE A 139 0.99 -5.67 11.77
C PHE A 139 1.52 -7.10 11.65
N GLN A 140 2.78 -7.31 11.99
CA GLN A 140 3.38 -8.66 11.87
C GLN A 140 2.76 -9.67 12.83
N ARG A 141 2.34 -9.23 14.03
CA ARG A 141 1.65 -10.11 15.00
C ARG A 141 0.31 -10.61 14.45
N LEU A 142 -0.43 -9.73 13.76
CA LEU A 142 -1.70 -10.10 13.14
C LEU A 142 -1.48 -11.10 12.01
N LEU A 143 -0.49 -10.90 11.14
CA LEU A 143 -0.15 -11.84 10.07
C LEU A 143 0.21 -13.23 10.64
N ASP A 144 1.02 -13.27 11.69
CA ASP A 144 1.43 -14.50 12.34
C ASP A 144 0.24 -15.22 13.01
N ARG A 145 -0.68 -14.47 13.65
CA ARG A 145 -1.92 -15.03 14.19
C ARG A 145 -2.84 -15.57 13.10
N ALA A 146 -3.05 -14.82 12.03
CA ALA A 146 -3.88 -15.23 10.90
C ALA A 146 -3.34 -16.53 10.26
N HIS A 147 -2.04 -16.60 10.00
CA HIS A 147 -1.40 -17.81 9.47
C HIS A 147 -1.58 -19.03 10.37
N LYS A 148 -1.50 -18.83 11.69
CA LYS A 148 -1.71 -19.89 12.66
C LYS A 148 -3.19 -20.33 12.77
N ALA A 149 -4.11 -19.37 12.72
CA ALA A 149 -5.54 -19.61 12.86
C ALA A 149 -6.15 -20.24 11.59
N TYR A 150 -5.79 -19.75 10.41
CA TYR A 150 -6.40 -20.17 9.14
C TYR A 150 -5.47 -21.09 8.34
N LYS A 151 -5.20 -22.26 8.93
CA LYS A 151 -4.31 -23.27 8.33
C LYS A 151 -4.78 -23.69 6.95
N GLY A 152 -3.88 -23.68 5.97
CA GLY A 152 -4.16 -24.05 4.59
C GLY A 152 -4.79 -22.97 3.73
N LYS A 153 -5.12 -21.80 4.30
CA LYS A 153 -5.55 -20.62 3.52
C LYS A 153 -4.36 -19.85 2.98
N VAL A 154 -4.51 -19.32 1.78
CA VAL A 154 -3.56 -18.37 1.18
C VAL A 154 -3.84 -16.99 1.76
N LEU A 155 -2.80 -16.31 2.25
CA LEU A 155 -2.91 -14.99 2.83
C LEU A 155 -2.27 -13.94 1.91
N MET A 156 -2.95 -12.81 1.72
CA MET A 156 -2.44 -11.63 1.03
C MET A 156 -2.68 -10.37 1.89
N VAL A 157 -1.81 -9.38 1.78
CA VAL A 157 -2.07 -8.03 2.31
C VAL A 157 -2.59 -7.18 1.16
N THR A 158 -3.90 -6.92 1.17
CA THR A 158 -4.60 -6.31 0.03
C THR A 158 -4.63 -4.80 0.08
N GLU A 159 -4.48 -4.21 1.28
CA GLU A 159 -4.28 -2.77 1.42
C GLU A 159 -3.37 -2.46 2.61
N TYR A 160 -2.49 -1.47 2.43
CA TYR A 160 -1.70 -0.82 3.48
C TYR A 160 -1.14 0.50 2.95
N GLY A 161 -0.90 1.47 3.83
CA GLY A 161 -0.31 2.75 3.44
C GLY A 161 -0.77 3.91 4.32
N PRO A 162 0.14 4.78 4.79
CA PRO A 162 -0.20 6.00 5.49
C PRO A 162 -0.55 7.11 4.50
N GLY A 163 -1.22 8.15 4.94
CA GLY A 163 -1.32 9.39 4.20
C GLY A 163 0.04 10.09 4.13
N VAL A 164 0.42 10.58 2.96
CA VAL A 164 1.68 11.32 2.75
C VAL A 164 1.43 12.56 1.89
N ASP A 165 1.77 13.72 2.42
CA ASP A 165 1.75 14.98 1.68
C ASP A 165 3.20 15.38 1.35
N PRO A 166 3.58 15.51 0.06
CA PRO A 166 4.95 15.82 -0.33
C PRO A 166 5.45 17.20 0.13
N ARG A 167 4.56 18.04 0.65
CA ARG A 167 4.89 19.36 1.21
C ARG A 167 5.20 19.31 2.71
N VAL A 168 4.89 18.18 3.37
CA VAL A 168 5.06 18.01 4.81
C VAL A 168 6.32 17.20 5.09
N HIS A 169 7.17 17.75 5.94
CA HIS A 169 8.42 17.13 6.37
C HIS A 169 8.54 17.16 7.90
N SER A 170 9.17 16.15 8.48
CA SER A 170 9.32 16.00 9.93
C SER A 170 10.73 15.56 10.30
N TYR A 171 11.33 16.19 11.32
CA TYR A 171 12.57 15.72 11.96
C TYR A 171 12.36 14.54 12.90
N GLN A 172 11.13 14.39 13.39
CA GLN A 172 10.70 13.29 14.27
C GLN A 172 9.38 12.76 13.73
N PRO A 173 9.44 11.92 12.68
CA PRO A 173 8.24 11.44 12.01
C PRO A 173 7.38 10.59 12.94
N GLU A 174 6.10 10.91 12.99
CA GLU A 174 5.13 10.22 13.81
C GLU A 174 3.79 9.98 13.08
N ARG A 175 3.01 9.09 13.64
CA ARG A 175 1.70 8.75 13.10
C ARG A 175 0.81 9.98 12.94
N PHE A 176 0.17 10.12 11.77
CA PHE A 176 -0.70 11.24 11.39
C PHE A 176 0.01 12.59 11.17
N ASP A 177 1.34 12.63 11.08
CA ASP A 177 2.05 13.85 10.69
C ASP A 177 2.03 14.10 9.17
N PHE A 178 1.62 13.10 8.38
CA PHE A 178 1.56 13.11 6.92
C PHE A 178 2.89 13.39 6.23
N SER A 179 4.01 13.32 6.95
CA SER A 179 5.33 13.61 6.39
C SER A 179 5.81 12.54 5.43
N GLN A 180 6.68 12.93 4.50
CA GLN A 180 7.38 12.01 3.63
C GLN A 180 8.23 11.01 4.43
N GLU A 181 8.83 11.49 5.52
CA GLU A 181 9.68 10.71 6.42
C GLU A 181 8.89 9.61 7.14
N TYR A 182 7.67 9.91 7.64
CA TYR A 182 6.81 8.88 8.22
C TYR A 182 6.35 7.87 7.16
N GLY A 183 6.06 8.34 5.97
CA GLY A 183 5.76 7.46 4.83
C GLY A 183 6.86 6.41 4.62
N LEU A 184 8.13 6.83 4.63
CA LEU A 184 9.27 5.90 4.49
C LEU A 184 9.37 4.93 5.67
N VAL A 185 9.23 5.40 6.92
CA VAL A 185 9.26 4.56 8.12
C VAL A 185 8.19 3.46 8.03
N TYR A 186 6.97 3.84 7.68
CA TYR A 186 5.84 2.93 7.58
C TYR A 186 6.03 1.88 6.48
N HIS A 187 6.29 2.32 5.24
CA HIS A 187 6.41 1.41 4.10
C HIS A 187 7.63 0.49 4.20
N LYS A 188 8.74 0.98 4.74
CA LYS A 188 9.92 0.16 5.04
C LYS A 188 9.58 -0.95 6.04
N HIS A 189 8.88 -0.63 7.13
CA HIS A 189 8.46 -1.62 8.12
C HIS A 189 7.58 -2.70 7.48
N TYR A 190 6.55 -2.29 6.75
CA TYR A 190 5.61 -3.22 6.12
C TYR A 190 6.27 -4.14 5.10
N LEU A 191 7.07 -3.57 4.19
CA LEU A 191 7.77 -4.36 3.18
C LEU A 191 8.70 -5.39 3.83
N ASN A 192 9.50 -4.96 4.80
CA ASN A 192 10.44 -5.84 5.49
C ASN A 192 9.74 -6.97 6.26
N GLU A 193 8.64 -6.66 6.94
CA GLU A 193 7.88 -7.67 7.68
C GLU A 193 7.16 -8.67 6.76
N MET A 194 6.64 -8.24 5.61
CA MET A 194 6.08 -9.15 4.60
C MET A 194 7.16 -10.04 3.98
N MET A 195 8.31 -9.48 3.61
CA MET A 195 9.42 -10.25 3.00
C MET A 195 10.01 -11.33 3.93
N LYS A 196 9.90 -11.16 5.25
CA LYS A 196 10.29 -12.19 6.24
C LYS A 196 9.29 -13.34 6.35
N ARG A 197 8.10 -13.23 5.74
CA ARG A 197 6.99 -14.16 5.90
C ARG A 197 6.62 -14.84 4.58
N PRO A 198 7.26 -15.96 4.22
CA PRO A 198 7.05 -16.63 2.95
C PRO A 198 5.63 -17.19 2.76
N PHE A 199 4.81 -17.18 3.82
CA PHE A 199 3.40 -17.56 3.76
C PHE A 199 2.49 -16.42 3.24
N ILE A 200 3.00 -15.19 3.10
CA ILE A 200 2.28 -14.09 2.44
C ILE A 200 2.49 -14.22 0.94
N ALA A 201 1.42 -14.57 0.23
CA ALA A 201 1.48 -14.86 -1.21
C ALA A 201 1.65 -13.59 -2.07
N GLY A 202 1.25 -12.43 -1.56
CA GLY A 202 1.37 -11.16 -2.27
C GLY A 202 0.86 -9.99 -1.45
N SER A 203 1.09 -8.79 -1.98
CA SER A 203 0.58 -7.57 -1.37
C SER A 203 0.27 -6.49 -2.40
N SER A 204 -0.72 -5.66 -2.07
CA SER A 204 -1.06 -4.44 -2.80
C SER A 204 -1.09 -3.28 -1.83
N LEU A 205 -0.36 -2.23 -2.13
CA LEU A 205 -0.44 -1.02 -1.33
C LEU A 205 -1.71 -0.21 -1.70
N TRP A 206 -2.26 0.50 -0.74
CA TRP A 206 -3.29 1.50 -0.96
C TRP A 206 -2.65 2.89 -0.87
N ASN A 207 -2.34 3.58 -2.02
CA ASN A 207 -2.60 3.11 -3.37
C ASN A 207 -1.55 3.68 -4.36
N LEU A 208 -1.77 3.54 -5.67
CA LEU A 208 -0.81 4.03 -6.66
C LEU A 208 -0.76 5.56 -6.69
N ASN A 209 -1.92 6.24 -6.79
CA ASN A 209 -1.98 7.69 -6.89
C ASN A 209 -3.01 8.30 -5.95
N ASP A 210 -2.75 9.50 -5.50
CA ASP A 210 -3.73 10.31 -4.81
C ASP A 210 -4.99 10.48 -5.67
N PHE A 211 -6.15 10.58 -5.04
CA PHE A 211 -7.41 10.77 -5.74
C PHE A 211 -8.39 11.59 -4.91
N TYR A 212 -9.32 12.23 -5.61
CA TYR A 212 -10.39 12.98 -4.96
C TYR A 212 -11.35 12.04 -4.23
N SER A 213 -11.67 12.39 -2.99
CA SER A 213 -12.60 11.65 -2.14
C SER A 213 -13.34 12.63 -1.25
N GLU A 214 -14.62 12.84 -1.52
CA GLU A 214 -15.44 13.88 -0.89
C GLU A 214 -15.44 13.82 0.64
N SER A 215 -15.47 12.63 1.21
CA SER A 215 -15.54 12.40 2.65
C SER A 215 -14.19 12.54 3.39
N ARG A 216 -13.08 12.74 2.67
CA ARG A 216 -11.76 12.84 3.29
C ARG A 216 -11.50 14.23 3.85
N VAL A 217 -11.00 14.24 5.10
CA VAL A 217 -10.63 15.46 5.84
C VAL A 217 -9.19 15.36 6.37
N ASP A 218 -8.33 14.67 5.63
CA ASP A 218 -6.92 14.47 5.95
C ASP A 218 -6.09 15.75 5.73
N ALA A 219 -4.77 15.66 5.50
CA ALA A 219 -3.89 16.81 5.30
C ALA A 219 -4.33 17.72 4.15
N VAL A 220 -4.91 17.14 3.10
CA VAL A 220 -5.54 17.88 2.00
C VAL A 220 -7.02 17.56 2.01
N PRO A 221 -7.91 18.52 2.26
CA PRO A 221 -9.35 18.29 2.24
C PRO A 221 -9.83 17.70 0.92
N HIS A 222 -10.74 16.74 0.99
CA HIS A 222 -11.33 16.04 -0.15
C HIS A 222 -10.34 15.26 -1.03
N VAL A 223 -9.16 14.91 -0.50
CA VAL A 223 -8.16 14.09 -1.18
C VAL A 223 -7.77 12.91 -0.29
N ASN A 224 -7.82 11.71 -0.85
CA ASN A 224 -7.12 10.57 -0.28
C ASN A 224 -5.65 10.65 -0.73
N ASN A 225 -4.75 10.99 0.19
CA ASN A 225 -3.33 11.24 -0.09
C ASN A 225 -2.42 10.04 0.22
N LYS A 226 -2.97 8.82 0.15
CA LYS A 226 -2.21 7.58 0.38
C LYS A 226 -1.45 7.08 -0.86
N GLY A 227 -1.56 7.78 -1.98
CA GLY A 227 -0.84 7.45 -3.22
C GLY A 227 0.67 7.50 -3.05
N VAL A 228 1.41 6.62 -3.71
CA VAL A 228 2.87 6.73 -3.84
C VAL A 228 3.26 7.81 -4.85
N VAL A 229 2.30 8.21 -5.70
CA VAL A 229 2.38 9.42 -6.53
C VAL A 229 1.20 10.34 -6.23
N GLY A 230 1.35 11.63 -6.44
CA GLY A 230 0.32 12.63 -6.23
C GLY A 230 -0.75 12.66 -7.32
N LEU A 231 -1.68 13.63 -7.21
CA LEU A 231 -2.79 13.81 -8.17
C LEU A 231 -2.32 14.00 -9.61
N ASN A 232 -1.22 14.71 -9.81
CA ASN A 232 -0.63 14.97 -11.13
C ASN A 232 0.50 14.01 -11.49
N ARG A 233 0.60 12.87 -10.78
CA ARG A 233 1.63 11.84 -10.96
C ARG A 233 3.04 12.27 -10.53
N GLU A 234 3.20 13.34 -9.77
CA GLU A 234 4.44 13.68 -9.07
C GLU A 234 4.83 12.55 -8.11
N LYS A 235 6.10 12.17 -8.13
CA LYS A 235 6.59 11.00 -7.40
C LYS A 235 6.97 11.39 -5.98
N LYS A 236 6.32 10.79 -5.00
CA LYS A 236 6.69 10.90 -3.59
C LYS A 236 7.93 10.04 -3.28
N ASP A 237 8.57 10.24 -2.14
CA ASP A 237 9.74 9.46 -1.74
C ASP A 237 9.43 7.96 -1.61
N VAL A 238 8.23 7.61 -1.17
CA VAL A 238 7.76 6.22 -1.12
C VAL A 238 7.68 5.56 -2.50
N TYR A 239 7.45 6.31 -3.59
CA TYR A 239 7.55 5.78 -4.94
C TYR A 239 8.99 5.34 -5.25
N TRP A 240 9.97 6.17 -4.91
CA TRP A 240 11.37 5.87 -5.15
C TRP A 240 11.86 4.71 -4.30
N PHE A 241 11.37 4.62 -3.06
CA PHE A 241 11.61 3.47 -2.18
C PHE A 241 11.16 2.15 -2.84
N TYR A 242 9.89 2.05 -3.28
CA TYR A 242 9.40 0.83 -3.94
C TYR A 242 10.08 0.57 -5.28
N LYS A 243 10.30 1.61 -6.08
CA LYS A 243 10.99 1.45 -7.36
C LYS A 243 12.39 0.86 -7.16
N THR A 244 13.09 1.30 -6.13
CA THR A 244 14.42 0.79 -5.78
C THR A 244 14.36 -0.64 -5.27
N ALA A 245 13.41 -0.95 -4.39
CA ALA A 245 13.23 -2.28 -3.82
C ALA A 245 12.87 -3.36 -4.87
N LEU A 246 12.08 -2.97 -5.88
CA LEU A 246 11.51 -3.91 -6.86
C LEU A 246 12.23 -3.94 -8.21
N SER A 247 13.15 -2.99 -8.47
CA SER A 247 13.84 -2.92 -9.75
C SER A 247 15.11 -3.77 -9.77
N ARG A 248 15.30 -4.47 -10.90
CA ARG A 248 16.59 -5.13 -11.23
C ARG A 248 17.55 -4.21 -11.99
N ARG A 249 17.07 -3.04 -12.44
CA ARG A 249 17.93 -2.05 -13.10
C ARG A 249 18.58 -1.17 -12.04
N PRO A 250 19.83 -0.70 -12.28
CA PRO A 250 20.46 0.25 -11.38
C PRO A 250 19.63 1.52 -11.19
N ILE A 251 19.48 1.94 -9.95
CA ILE A 251 18.75 3.15 -9.56
C ILE A 251 19.60 3.96 -8.59
N LEU A 252 19.62 5.26 -8.79
CA LEU A 252 20.15 6.25 -7.88
C LEU A 252 19.29 7.49 -7.96
N VAL A 253 18.70 7.91 -6.84
CA VAL A 253 17.83 9.10 -6.77
C VAL A 253 17.97 9.78 -5.42
N ILE A 254 18.25 11.07 -5.41
CA ILE A 254 18.16 11.92 -4.23
C ILE A 254 16.68 12.18 -3.93
N GLY A 255 16.23 11.88 -2.72
CA GLY A 255 14.86 12.10 -2.28
C GLY A 255 14.55 13.56 -1.90
N ASN A 256 13.32 13.76 -1.42
CA ASN A 256 12.81 15.10 -1.05
C ASN A 256 12.93 16.12 -2.20
N ARG A 257 12.78 15.66 -3.46
CA ARG A 257 13.00 16.48 -4.66
C ARG A 257 12.08 17.68 -4.78
N GLU A 258 10.86 17.56 -4.26
CA GLU A 258 9.87 18.64 -4.31
C GLU A 258 10.12 19.71 -3.21
N TRP A 259 10.93 19.38 -2.23
CA TRP A 259 11.30 20.33 -1.17
C TRP A 259 12.46 21.25 -1.58
N LYS A 260 12.21 22.09 -2.58
CA LYS A 260 13.22 22.99 -3.17
C LYS A 260 13.54 24.19 -2.28
N SER A 261 12.53 24.73 -1.56
CA SER A 261 12.71 25.84 -0.61
C SER A 261 12.65 25.29 0.80
N ARG A 262 13.81 25.18 1.44
CA ARG A 262 13.95 24.60 2.79
C ARG A 262 14.13 25.69 3.84
N GLY A 263 13.50 25.49 4.98
CA GLY A 263 13.71 26.29 6.18
C GLY A 263 14.03 25.38 7.37
N GLY A 264 14.70 25.92 8.37
CA GLY A 264 15.01 25.17 9.57
C GLY A 264 15.83 25.96 10.58
N VAL A 265 16.18 25.33 11.68
CA VAL A 265 16.99 25.92 12.75
C VAL A 265 18.46 25.97 12.31
N VAL A 266 19.00 27.19 12.25
CA VAL A 266 20.38 27.43 11.84
C VAL A 266 21.30 27.36 13.04
N ASN A 267 22.38 26.56 12.94
CA ASN A 267 23.51 26.68 13.84
C ASN A 267 24.21 28.02 13.61
N THR A 268 24.12 28.90 14.56
CA THR A 268 24.63 30.29 14.43
C THR A 268 26.15 30.38 14.27
N ALA A 269 26.89 29.43 14.80
CA ALA A 269 28.35 29.37 14.69
C ALA A 269 28.81 28.96 13.28
N GLN A 270 28.12 28.00 12.66
CA GLN A 270 28.47 27.47 11.34
C GLN A 270 27.63 28.03 10.22
N LYS A 271 26.54 28.76 10.54
CA LYS A 271 25.54 29.26 9.59
C LYS A 271 24.93 28.19 8.70
N GLU A 272 24.80 27.01 9.24
CA GLU A 272 24.28 25.82 8.56
C GLU A 272 22.99 25.31 9.24
N CYS A 273 22.09 24.77 8.45
CA CYS A 273 20.91 24.04 8.91
C CYS A 273 21.06 22.56 8.48
N ILE A 274 21.18 21.66 9.43
CA ILE A 274 21.31 20.23 9.14
C ILE A 274 19.92 19.64 8.92
N GLN A 275 19.74 18.97 7.77
CA GLN A 275 18.51 18.26 7.44
C GLN A 275 18.84 16.89 6.83
N SER A 276 18.08 15.87 7.21
CA SER A 276 18.22 14.54 6.64
C SER A 276 17.67 14.50 5.21
N VAL A 277 18.45 13.91 4.31
CA VAL A 277 18.08 13.69 2.90
C VAL A 277 18.23 12.20 2.59
N PRO A 278 17.15 11.51 2.18
CA PRO A 278 17.26 10.12 1.74
C PRO A 278 17.85 10.07 0.32
N VAL A 279 18.74 9.11 0.10
CA VAL A 279 19.26 8.77 -1.22
C VAL A 279 18.87 7.32 -1.51
N PHE A 280 17.97 7.13 -2.46
CA PHE A 280 17.46 5.83 -2.87
C PHE A 280 18.41 5.19 -3.87
N SER A 281 18.83 3.95 -3.58
CA SER A 281 19.67 3.19 -4.51
C SER A 281 19.58 1.69 -4.21
N ASN A 282 19.76 0.87 -5.25
CA ASN A 282 19.99 -0.57 -5.15
C ASN A 282 21.47 -0.94 -5.36
N ALA A 283 22.39 0.04 -5.28
CA ALA A 283 23.83 -0.19 -5.15
C ALA A 283 24.19 -0.60 -3.71
N GLU A 284 25.42 -1.05 -3.48
CA GLU A 284 25.89 -1.39 -2.12
C GLU A 284 26.12 -0.14 -1.27
N GLU A 285 26.70 0.90 -1.88
CA GLU A 285 27.01 2.17 -1.22
C GLU A 285 26.74 3.36 -2.15
N VAL A 286 26.54 4.52 -1.54
CA VAL A 286 26.36 5.80 -2.22
C VAL A 286 27.17 6.87 -1.52
N GLU A 287 27.75 7.78 -2.31
CA GLU A 287 28.40 9.00 -1.84
C GLU A 287 27.54 10.21 -2.19
N LEU A 288 27.32 11.11 -1.22
CA LEU A 288 26.58 12.34 -1.41
C LEU A 288 27.51 13.54 -1.29
N PHE A 289 27.35 14.48 -2.19
CA PHE A 289 28.05 15.76 -2.18
C PHE A 289 27.07 16.89 -1.98
N VAL A 290 27.48 17.92 -1.26
CA VAL A 290 26.81 19.21 -1.15
C VAL A 290 27.79 20.33 -1.55
N ASN A 291 27.42 21.12 -2.53
CA ASN A 291 28.26 22.22 -3.05
C ASN A 291 29.69 21.72 -3.39
N ASN A 292 29.80 20.58 -4.07
CA ASN A 292 31.05 19.89 -4.45
C ASN A 292 31.87 19.33 -3.26
N LYS A 293 31.37 19.40 -2.02
CA LYS A 293 32.03 18.83 -0.85
C LYS A 293 31.40 17.47 -0.51
N SER A 294 32.21 16.41 -0.47
CA SER A 294 31.75 15.09 -0.07
C SER A 294 31.29 15.06 1.39
N LEU A 295 30.15 14.45 1.62
CA LEU A 295 29.64 14.06 2.94
C LEU A 295 30.05 12.63 3.32
N GLY A 296 30.89 11.99 2.47
CA GLY A 296 31.34 10.63 2.64
C GLY A 296 30.38 9.61 2.00
N LYS A 297 30.76 8.36 2.15
CA LYS A 297 30.01 7.22 1.65
C LYS A 297 29.17 6.59 2.73
N LYS A 298 27.97 6.13 2.37
CA LYS A 298 27.10 5.33 3.24
C LYS A 298 26.66 4.07 2.53
N LYS A 299 26.60 2.96 3.26
CA LYS A 299 25.97 1.73 2.79
C LYS A 299 24.47 1.95 2.62
N ILE A 300 23.90 1.31 1.61
CA ILE A 300 22.47 1.26 1.42
C ILE A 300 21.89 0.19 2.34
N GLU A 301 20.96 0.61 3.19
CA GLU A 301 20.20 -0.29 4.05
C GLU A 301 18.71 -0.12 3.73
N ASP A 302 18.04 -1.23 3.43
CA ASP A 302 16.61 -1.20 3.07
C ASP A 302 16.28 -0.18 1.96
N ASN A 303 17.07 -0.21 0.88
CA ASN A 303 16.87 0.55 -0.37
C ASN A 303 17.18 2.05 -0.33
N TYR A 304 17.68 2.60 0.77
CA TYR A 304 18.14 3.99 0.84
C TYR A 304 19.18 4.22 1.93
N ALA A 305 19.89 5.34 1.83
CA ALA A 305 20.73 5.86 2.91
C ALA A 305 20.28 7.27 3.30
N LEU A 306 20.32 7.60 4.59
CA LEU A 306 20.01 8.94 5.10
C LEU A 306 21.31 9.72 5.31
N PHE A 307 21.42 10.91 4.72
CA PHE A 307 22.53 11.82 4.90
C PHE A 307 22.08 13.08 5.67
N ASP A 308 22.83 13.45 6.70
CA ASP A 308 22.67 14.72 7.38
C ASP A 308 23.38 15.80 6.57
N VAL A 309 22.62 16.60 5.83
CA VAL A 309 23.11 17.58 4.89
C VAL A 309 23.17 18.97 5.54
N PRO A 310 24.35 19.61 5.62
CA PRO A 310 24.52 20.95 6.14
C PRO A 310 24.16 21.98 5.06
N PHE A 311 22.90 22.40 5.01
CA PHE A 311 22.43 23.44 4.11
C PHE A 311 22.87 24.83 4.59
N VAL A 312 23.38 25.63 3.67
CA VAL A 312 23.72 27.05 3.91
C VAL A 312 22.66 27.97 3.27
N GLY A 313 22.67 29.26 3.66
CA GLY A 313 21.78 30.23 3.01
C GLY A 313 22.06 30.38 1.52
N GLY A 314 21.00 30.45 0.71
CA GLY A 314 21.07 30.52 -0.74
C GLY A 314 20.96 29.15 -1.43
N GLU A 315 21.50 29.02 -2.62
CA GLU A 315 21.45 27.79 -3.41
C GLU A 315 22.41 26.72 -2.85
N ASN A 316 21.93 25.48 -2.80
CA ASN A 316 22.72 24.31 -2.44
C ASN A 316 22.57 23.25 -3.53
N LEU A 317 23.68 22.84 -4.12
CA LEU A 317 23.71 21.76 -5.11
C LEU A 317 23.99 20.42 -4.42
N LEU A 318 23.11 19.47 -4.60
CA LEU A 318 23.30 18.09 -4.16
C LEU A 318 23.67 17.23 -5.37
N GLU A 319 24.63 16.34 -5.20
CA GLU A 319 25.02 15.34 -6.18
C GLU A 319 25.24 13.99 -5.47
N ALA A 320 24.55 12.95 -5.94
CA ALA A 320 24.77 11.58 -5.46
C ALA A 320 25.54 10.76 -6.51
N VAL A 321 26.45 9.90 -6.04
CA VAL A 321 27.24 9.00 -6.89
C VAL A 321 27.19 7.59 -6.29
N ALA A 322 26.90 6.62 -7.16
CA ALA A 322 26.98 5.20 -6.81
C ALA A 322 27.68 4.40 -7.91
N VAL A 323 28.24 3.25 -7.56
CA VAL A 323 28.84 2.32 -8.50
C VAL A 323 28.11 0.99 -8.42
N THR A 324 27.70 0.46 -9.57
CA THR A 324 27.02 -0.84 -9.68
C THR A 324 27.71 -1.64 -10.80
N GLY A 325 28.55 -2.60 -10.44
CA GLY A 325 29.46 -3.25 -11.40
C GLY A 325 30.35 -2.21 -12.09
N ASP A 326 30.35 -2.20 -13.42
CA ASP A 326 31.15 -1.25 -14.23
C ASP A 326 30.43 0.10 -14.43
N ASN A 327 29.19 0.26 -13.97
CA ASN A 327 28.41 1.45 -14.18
C ASN A 327 28.55 2.44 -13.02
N LYS A 328 28.92 3.67 -13.36
CA LYS A 328 28.87 4.81 -12.44
C LYS A 328 27.55 5.54 -12.63
N LEU A 329 26.73 5.55 -11.60
CA LEU A 329 25.48 6.30 -11.55
C LEU A 329 25.71 7.68 -10.94
N ARG A 330 24.93 8.65 -11.40
CA ARG A 330 24.99 10.03 -10.92
C ARG A 330 23.59 10.62 -10.94
N ASP A 331 23.18 11.34 -9.88
CA ASP A 331 21.91 12.02 -9.76
C ASP A 331 22.09 13.45 -9.21
#